data_fbe174e6afc7c63e35cab9ff22385be3
#
_entry.id   fbe174e6afc7c63e35cab9ff22385be3
#
_cell.length_a   1.000
_cell.length_b   1.000
_cell.length_c   1.000
_cell.angle_alpha   90.00
_cell.angle_beta   90.00
_cell.angle_gamma   90.00
#
_symmetry.space_group_name_H-M   'P 1'
#
loop_
_entity.id
_entity.type
_entity.pdbx_description
1 polymer ?
#
loop_
_entity_poly.entity_id
_entity_poly.type
_entity_poly.pdbx_seq_one_letter_code
_entity_poly.pdbx_strand_id
1 'polypeptide(L)'
;MEQSFATTGPGRIAYLEGGQGVPILLIHGMPTSSYLWRRVLPLLAPRFRVFAPDLMGFGDSDKPEDADLSIVAQAQYLRVLMDTVAWDSGVVVGHDIGGGIAQLISINDPITVSRLVLIDTIAYDSWPVPEIKRLKDPAWDEIIKSLDLTKGFRKALEQGMYHHERVDDELVSRYVEPFRDLGGRLAYLRCARALRTEDLLSVMENVERLEIPTLIIWGESDSFQRLEFGERLQRRMRKAELVVLPEAGHYTPEDRPEEIADLIEGFVNPDV
;
A
#
# COMPACT_ATOMS: atom_id res chain seq x y z
N MET A 1 -13.33 -11.41 -8.96
CA MET A 1 -11.91 -11.08 -9.11
C MET A 1 -11.17 -12.31 -9.58
N GLU A 2 -10.33 -12.16 -10.55
CA GLU A 2 -9.44 -13.22 -11.07
C GLU A 2 -8.03 -12.95 -10.55
N GLN A 3 -7.29 -14.01 -10.18
CA GLN A 3 -5.89 -13.91 -9.82
C GLN A 3 -5.03 -14.21 -11.04
N SER A 4 -4.07 -13.33 -11.31
CA SER A 4 -3.12 -13.43 -12.41
C SER A 4 -1.70 -13.16 -11.93
N PHE A 5 -0.70 -13.39 -12.78
CA PHE A 5 0.71 -13.18 -12.48
C PHE A 5 1.40 -12.40 -13.60
N ALA A 6 2.20 -11.42 -13.23
CA ALA A 6 3.10 -10.71 -14.13
C ALA A 6 4.55 -11.04 -13.79
N THR A 7 5.36 -11.40 -14.81
CA THR A 7 6.80 -11.63 -14.62
C THR A 7 7.52 -10.29 -14.60
N THR A 8 8.18 -9.99 -13.49
CA THR A 8 9.09 -8.87 -13.32
C THR A 8 10.54 -9.37 -13.29
N GLY A 9 11.53 -8.48 -13.23
CA GLY A 9 12.93 -8.90 -13.27
C GLY A 9 13.32 -10.02 -12.28
N PRO A 10 13.03 -9.86 -10.95
CA PRO A 10 13.46 -10.83 -9.95
C PRO A 10 12.48 -11.98 -9.71
N GLY A 11 11.22 -11.88 -10.17
CA GLY A 11 10.18 -12.87 -9.89
C GLY A 11 8.83 -12.47 -10.44
N ARG A 12 7.77 -13.19 -10.02
CA ARG A 12 6.40 -12.91 -10.43
C ARG A 12 5.66 -12.10 -9.36
N ILE A 13 4.91 -11.12 -9.81
CA ILE A 13 3.93 -10.42 -8.99
C ILE A 13 2.56 -11.06 -9.21
N ALA A 14 1.94 -11.54 -8.13
CA ALA A 14 0.54 -11.92 -8.12
C ALA A 14 -0.33 -10.66 -8.08
N TYR A 15 -1.44 -10.65 -8.76
CA TYR A 15 -2.42 -9.56 -8.68
C TYR A 15 -3.84 -10.05 -8.90
N LEU A 16 -4.78 -9.38 -8.22
CA LEU A 16 -6.20 -9.54 -8.47
C LEU A 16 -6.63 -8.54 -9.53
N GLU A 17 -7.45 -8.97 -10.50
CA GLU A 17 -8.05 -8.08 -11.47
C GLU A 17 -9.55 -8.31 -11.63
N GLY A 18 -10.25 -7.25 -12.06
CA GLY A 18 -11.67 -7.35 -12.38
C GLY A 18 -12.24 -6.04 -12.90
N GLY A 19 -13.46 -6.12 -13.43
CA GLY A 19 -14.15 -4.96 -13.99
C GLY A 19 -13.63 -4.51 -15.33
N GLN A 20 -14.14 -3.36 -15.79
CA GLN A 20 -13.80 -2.72 -17.07
C GLN A 20 -13.89 -1.19 -16.91
N GLY A 21 -13.28 -0.45 -17.82
CA GLY A 21 -13.29 1.02 -17.79
C GLY A 21 -11.95 1.62 -17.40
N VAL A 22 -11.96 2.77 -16.72
CA VAL A 22 -10.74 3.46 -16.29
C VAL A 22 -9.95 2.54 -15.36
N PRO A 23 -8.65 2.31 -15.63
CA PRO A 23 -7.87 1.43 -14.79
C PRO A 23 -7.50 2.08 -13.43
N ILE A 24 -7.61 1.30 -12.35
CA ILE A 24 -7.22 1.66 -11.00
C ILE A 24 -6.25 0.63 -10.44
N LEU A 25 -5.08 1.08 -10.01
CA LEU A 25 -4.07 0.26 -9.34
C LEU A 25 -4.13 0.52 -7.83
N LEU A 26 -4.41 -0.52 -7.03
CA LEU A 26 -4.56 -0.45 -5.57
C LEU A 26 -3.34 -1.10 -4.91
N ILE A 27 -2.42 -0.28 -4.40
CA ILE A 27 -1.13 -0.72 -3.83
C ILE A 27 -1.25 -0.79 -2.31
N HIS A 28 -1.05 -1.98 -1.75
CA HIS A 28 -1.11 -2.22 -0.31
C HIS A 28 0.16 -1.77 0.41
N GLY A 29 0.11 -1.75 1.74
CA GLY A 29 1.22 -1.43 2.64
C GLY A 29 1.84 -2.62 3.36
N MET A 30 2.65 -2.34 4.38
CA MET A 30 3.28 -3.34 5.23
C MET A 30 2.56 -3.45 6.57
N PRO A 31 2.29 -4.65 7.08
CA PRO A 31 2.56 -5.98 6.54
C PRO A 31 1.31 -6.63 5.92
N THR A 32 0.78 -6.07 4.86
CA THR A 32 -0.47 -6.51 4.24
C THR A 32 -0.24 -7.18 2.87
N SER A 33 -1.31 -7.37 2.11
CA SER A 33 -1.31 -7.88 0.74
C SER A 33 -2.52 -7.30 0.00
N SER A 34 -2.78 -7.76 -1.22
CA SER A 34 -4.01 -7.45 -1.97
C SER A 34 -5.29 -7.74 -1.15
N TYR A 35 -5.19 -8.61 -0.14
CA TYR A 35 -6.29 -8.93 0.77
C TYR A 35 -6.84 -7.70 1.53
N LEU A 36 -6.02 -6.68 1.77
CA LEU A 36 -6.46 -5.39 2.33
C LEU A 36 -7.64 -4.81 1.55
N TRP A 37 -7.62 -4.98 0.23
CA TRP A 37 -8.59 -4.38 -0.69
C TRP A 37 -9.84 -5.24 -0.92
N ARG A 38 -9.96 -6.42 -0.28
CA ARG A 38 -11.05 -7.39 -0.54
C ARG A 38 -12.47 -6.82 -0.39
N ARG A 39 -12.64 -5.79 0.45
CA ARG A 39 -13.93 -5.11 0.67
C ARG A 39 -14.12 -3.92 -0.28
N VAL A 40 -13.03 -3.29 -0.73
CA VAL A 40 -13.05 -2.13 -1.64
C VAL A 40 -13.16 -2.56 -3.11
N LEU A 41 -12.41 -3.61 -3.52
CA LEU A 41 -12.38 -4.11 -4.89
C LEU A 41 -13.78 -4.40 -5.48
N PRO A 42 -14.69 -5.12 -4.78
CA PRO A 42 -16.01 -5.42 -5.33
C PRO A 42 -16.89 -4.18 -5.52
N LEU A 43 -16.62 -3.10 -4.79
CA LEU A 43 -17.35 -1.84 -4.90
C LEU A 43 -16.88 -1.02 -6.11
N LEU A 44 -15.60 -1.07 -6.44
CA LEU A 44 -15.03 -0.35 -7.59
C LEU A 44 -15.18 -1.10 -8.92
N ALA A 45 -15.10 -2.44 -8.92
CA ALA A 45 -15.09 -3.26 -10.13
C ALA A 45 -16.33 -3.11 -11.06
N PRO A 46 -17.54 -2.77 -10.58
CA PRO A 46 -18.67 -2.52 -11.48
C PRO A 46 -18.48 -1.34 -12.46
N ARG A 47 -17.57 -0.40 -12.15
CA ARG A 47 -17.38 0.84 -12.92
C ARG A 47 -15.94 1.05 -13.41
N PHE A 48 -14.98 0.32 -12.84
CA PHE A 48 -13.54 0.50 -13.11
C PHE A 48 -12.87 -0.84 -13.41
N ARG A 49 -11.80 -0.80 -14.19
CA ARG A 49 -10.90 -1.94 -14.31
C ARG A 49 -9.89 -1.87 -13.17
N VAL A 50 -10.04 -2.71 -12.17
CA VAL A 50 -9.26 -2.65 -10.93
C VAL A 50 -8.15 -3.71 -10.91
N PHE A 51 -6.99 -3.33 -10.37
CA PHE A 51 -5.82 -4.18 -10.15
C PHE A 51 -5.33 -4.02 -8.71
N ALA A 52 -5.17 -5.11 -8.01
CA ALA A 52 -4.57 -5.12 -6.67
C ALA A 52 -3.40 -6.11 -6.64
N PRO A 53 -2.18 -5.66 -6.87
CA PRO A 53 -1.00 -6.50 -6.77
C PRO A 53 -0.65 -6.82 -5.32
N ASP A 54 -0.04 -8.00 -5.12
CA ASP A 54 0.81 -8.26 -3.99
C ASP A 54 2.22 -7.76 -4.31
N LEU A 55 2.79 -6.89 -3.50
CA LEU A 55 4.15 -6.42 -3.68
C LEU A 55 5.16 -7.59 -3.64
N MET A 56 6.30 -7.48 -4.32
CA MET A 56 7.35 -8.49 -4.27
C MET A 56 7.74 -8.75 -2.81
N GLY A 57 7.75 -10.02 -2.41
CA GLY A 57 8.00 -10.41 -1.02
C GLY A 57 6.74 -10.50 -0.14
N PHE A 58 5.56 -10.12 -0.64
CA PHE A 58 4.28 -10.14 0.08
C PHE A 58 3.26 -11.06 -0.60
N GLY A 59 2.18 -11.37 0.10
CA GLY A 59 1.04 -12.13 -0.42
C GLY A 59 1.45 -13.38 -1.18
N ASP A 60 0.86 -13.57 -2.35
CA ASP A 60 1.12 -14.67 -3.28
C ASP A 60 2.22 -14.36 -4.30
N SER A 61 2.82 -13.17 -4.23
CA SER A 61 3.99 -12.83 -5.03
C SER A 61 5.22 -13.63 -4.62
N ASP A 62 6.13 -13.82 -5.58
CA ASP A 62 7.40 -14.49 -5.32
C ASP A 62 8.21 -13.74 -4.24
N LYS A 63 9.05 -14.48 -3.51
CA LYS A 63 9.85 -13.98 -2.38
C LYS A 63 11.35 -14.26 -2.59
N PRO A 64 11.94 -13.84 -3.74
CA PRO A 64 13.33 -14.16 -4.07
C PRO A 64 14.29 -13.58 -3.03
N GLU A 65 15.34 -14.35 -2.71
CA GLU A 65 16.28 -13.98 -1.64
C GLU A 65 17.10 -12.74 -1.99
N ASP A 66 17.47 -12.61 -3.28
CA ASP A 66 18.35 -11.56 -3.79
C ASP A 66 17.60 -10.34 -4.37
N ALA A 67 16.26 -10.30 -4.28
CA ALA A 67 15.49 -9.17 -4.77
C ALA A 67 15.69 -7.92 -3.91
N ASP A 68 15.83 -6.77 -4.54
CA ASP A 68 15.68 -5.50 -3.86
C ASP A 68 14.19 -5.28 -3.53
N LEU A 69 13.86 -5.15 -2.24
CA LEU A 69 12.51 -4.97 -1.74
C LEU A 69 12.24 -3.54 -1.28
N SER A 70 13.12 -2.59 -1.63
CA SER A 70 12.91 -1.16 -1.37
C SER A 70 11.67 -0.64 -2.10
N ILE A 71 11.07 0.44 -1.61
CA ILE A 71 9.92 1.07 -2.28
C ILE A 71 10.28 1.55 -3.70
N VAL A 72 11.54 1.89 -3.95
CA VAL A 72 12.05 2.27 -5.28
C VAL A 72 12.00 1.08 -6.23
N ALA A 73 12.49 -0.10 -5.81
CA ALA A 73 12.42 -1.31 -6.61
C ALA A 73 10.97 -1.78 -6.81
N GLN A 74 10.13 -1.71 -5.78
CA GLN A 74 8.71 -2.03 -5.89
C GLN A 74 8.00 -1.16 -6.94
N ALA A 75 8.29 0.14 -6.99
CA ALA A 75 7.75 1.02 -8.01
C ALA A 75 8.14 0.57 -9.43
N GLN A 76 9.39 0.11 -9.61
CA GLN A 76 9.86 -0.43 -10.90
C GLN A 76 9.15 -1.75 -11.26
N TYR A 77 8.97 -2.65 -10.30
CA TYR A 77 8.26 -3.90 -10.53
C TYR A 77 6.78 -3.68 -10.90
N LEU A 78 6.12 -2.73 -10.22
CA LEU A 78 4.75 -2.35 -10.57
C LEU A 78 4.67 -1.64 -11.93
N ARG A 79 5.70 -0.91 -12.34
CA ARG A 79 5.76 -0.36 -13.70
C ARG A 79 5.74 -1.47 -14.75
N VAL A 80 6.50 -2.55 -14.55
CA VAL A 80 6.46 -3.73 -15.44
C VAL A 80 5.08 -4.42 -15.43
N LEU A 81 4.42 -4.48 -14.28
CA LEU A 81 3.03 -4.95 -14.21
C LEU A 81 2.11 -4.07 -15.04
N MET A 82 2.19 -2.74 -14.90
CA MET A 82 1.39 -1.79 -15.67
C MET A 82 1.56 -2.01 -17.17
N ASP A 83 2.79 -2.19 -17.65
CA ASP A 83 3.06 -2.52 -19.06
C ASP A 83 2.44 -3.86 -19.48
N THR A 84 2.49 -4.87 -18.61
CA THR A 84 1.93 -6.22 -18.86
C THR A 84 0.42 -6.19 -19.04
N VAL A 85 -0.28 -5.34 -18.29
CA VAL A 85 -1.76 -5.22 -18.35
C VAL A 85 -2.24 -4.16 -19.35
N ALA A 86 -1.34 -3.66 -20.21
CA ALA A 86 -1.60 -2.61 -21.20
C ALA A 86 -2.20 -1.34 -20.54
N TRP A 87 -1.50 -0.84 -19.53
CA TRP A 87 -1.87 0.39 -18.83
C TRP A 87 -1.42 1.61 -19.60
N ASP A 88 -2.34 2.35 -20.18
CA ASP A 88 -2.02 3.62 -20.85
C ASP A 88 -2.01 4.79 -19.86
N SER A 89 -3.11 5.00 -19.15
CA SER A 89 -3.25 6.01 -18.11
C SER A 89 -4.39 5.64 -17.16
N GLY A 90 -4.21 5.90 -15.87
CA GLY A 90 -5.22 5.53 -14.88
C GLY A 90 -4.97 6.13 -13.50
N VAL A 91 -5.69 5.62 -12.53
CA VAL A 91 -5.64 6.07 -11.14
C VAL A 91 -4.71 5.17 -10.34
N VAL A 92 -3.74 5.76 -9.66
CA VAL A 92 -2.86 5.02 -8.74
C VAL A 92 -3.28 5.34 -7.31
N VAL A 93 -3.63 4.30 -6.57
CA VAL A 93 -4.05 4.36 -5.17
C VAL A 93 -3.02 3.63 -4.33
N GLY A 94 -2.53 4.24 -3.26
CA GLY A 94 -1.57 3.58 -2.38
C GLY A 94 -1.87 3.81 -0.91
N HIS A 95 -1.78 2.72 -0.13
CA HIS A 95 -1.91 2.73 1.32
C HIS A 95 -0.53 2.49 1.99
N ASP A 96 -0.21 3.23 3.05
CA ASP A 96 1.04 3.12 3.82
C ASP A 96 2.28 3.19 2.90
N ILE A 97 3.18 2.18 2.88
CA ILE A 97 4.31 2.14 1.93
C ILE A 97 3.85 2.08 0.47
N GLY A 98 2.67 1.52 0.21
CA GLY A 98 2.06 1.55 -1.11
C GLY A 98 1.77 2.98 -1.58
N GLY A 99 1.45 3.89 -0.65
CA GLY A 99 1.33 5.32 -0.96
C GLY A 99 2.67 5.97 -1.31
N GLY A 100 3.77 5.58 -0.63
CA GLY A 100 5.12 5.98 -1.03
C GLY A 100 5.51 5.47 -2.42
N ILE A 101 5.16 4.22 -2.74
CA ILE A 101 5.36 3.63 -4.07
C ILE A 101 4.54 4.37 -5.13
N ALA A 102 3.26 4.71 -4.82
CA ALA A 102 2.40 5.49 -5.71
C ALA A 102 2.98 6.88 -6.00
N GLN A 103 3.55 7.55 -5.00
CA GLN A 103 4.27 8.82 -5.17
C GLN A 103 5.47 8.65 -6.11
N LEU A 104 6.28 7.59 -5.94
CA LEU A 104 7.43 7.30 -6.81
C LEU A 104 7.02 7.00 -8.25
N ILE A 105 5.96 6.23 -8.47
CA ILE A 105 5.40 5.98 -9.81
C ILE A 105 4.98 7.32 -10.43
N SER A 106 4.29 8.16 -9.68
CA SER A 106 3.75 9.44 -10.19
C SER A 106 4.82 10.46 -10.58
N ILE A 107 5.96 10.50 -9.87
CA ILE A 107 7.06 11.40 -10.24
C ILE A 107 7.91 10.87 -11.41
N ASN A 108 8.01 9.53 -11.55
CA ASN A 108 8.82 8.91 -12.59
C ASN A 108 8.08 8.80 -13.93
N ASP A 109 6.75 8.67 -13.89
CA ASP A 109 5.91 8.51 -15.09
C ASP A 109 4.57 9.25 -14.94
N PRO A 110 4.61 10.59 -14.89
CA PRO A 110 3.41 11.39 -14.63
C PRO A 110 2.37 11.32 -15.77
N ILE A 111 2.74 10.82 -16.95
CA ILE A 111 1.82 10.71 -18.10
C ILE A 111 0.85 9.54 -17.90
N THR A 112 1.30 8.47 -17.27
CA THR A 112 0.50 7.26 -17.06
C THR A 112 -0.35 7.33 -15.79
N VAL A 113 -0.21 8.38 -14.98
CA VAL A 113 -0.99 8.60 -13.76
C VAL A 113 -1.92 9.79 -13.96
N SER A 114 -3.21 9.51 -14.23
CA SER A 114 -4.22 10.56 -14.41
C SER A 114 -4.67 11.19 -13.09
N ARG A 115 -4.69 10.41 -12.01
CA ARG A 115 -5.02 10.81 -10.63
C ARG A 115 -4.23 9.98 -9.62
N LEU A 116 -3.91 10.57 -8.49
CA LEU A 116 -3.21 9.94 -7.38
C LEU A 116 -4.11 9.92 -6.15
N VAL A 117 -4.22 8.76 -5.47
CA VAL A 117 -4.92 8.64 -4.19
C VAL A 117 -3.95 8.09 -3.16
N LEU A 118 -3.79 8.81 -2.06
CA LEU A 118 -2.88 8.47 -0.96
C LEU A 118 -3.70 8.22 0.31
N ILE A 119 -3.64 7.00 0.84
CA ILE A 119 -4.42 6.59 2.01
C ILE A 119 -3.45 6.27 3.14
N ASP A 120 -3.51 6.99 4.27
CA ASP A 120 -2.66 6.77 5.45
C ASP A 120 -1.19 6.55 5.06
N THR A 121 -0.71 7.36 4.12
CA THR A 121 0.53 7.11 3.39
C THR A 121 1.78 7.51 4.18
N ILE A 122 2.88 6.81 3.93
CA ILE A 122 4.20 7.31 4.30
C ILE A 122 4.52 8.59 3.51
N ALA A 123 5.10 9.56 4.20
CA ALA A 123 5.57 10.81 3.59
C ALA A 123 6.68 11.42 4.45
N TYR A 124 7.59 12.14 3.83
CA TYR A 124 8.69 12.81 4.52
C TYR A 124 9.50 11.84 5.40
N ASP A 125 9.62 12.16 6.69
CA ASP A 125 10.33 11.39 7.71
C ASP A 125 9.40 10.62 8.66
N SER A 126 8.12 10.40 8.27
CA SER A 126 7.13 9.67 9.08
C SER A 126 7.47 8.18 9.31
N TRP A 127 8.39 7.62 8.52
CA TRP A 127 8.66 6.19 8.43
C TRP A 127 10.15 5.84 8.33
N PRO A 128 10.60 4.59 8.53
CA PRO A 128 9.83 3.49 9.13
C PRO A 128 9.49 3.77 10.60
N VAL A 129 8.35 3.26 11.05
CA VAL A 129 7.94 3.36 12.47
C VAL A 129 8.89 2.58 13.38
N PRO A 130 8.96 2.87 14.70
CA PRO A 130 9.90 2.23 15.61
C PRO A 130 9.83 0.70 15.62
N GLU A 131 8.62 0.13 15.50
CA GLU A 131 8.36 -1.31 15.44
C GLU A 131 9.05 -1.97 14.25
N ILE A 132 9.12 -1.29 13.13
CA ILE A 132 9.82 -1.75 11.93
C ILE A 132 11.32 -1.47 12.02
N LYS A 133 11.72 -0.31 12.54
CA LYS A 133 13.15 0.02 12.72
C LYS A 133 13.90 -1.01 13.56
N ARG A 134 13.29 -1.55 14.62
CA ARG A 134 13.92 -2.57 15.47
C ARG A 134 14.27 -3.87 14.72
N LEU A 135 13.56 -4.20 13.62
CA LEU A 135 13.84 -5.38 12.81
C LEU A 135 15.17 -5.29 12.04
N LYS A 136 15.80 -4.11 12.02
CA LYS A 136 17.15 -3.92 11.48
C LYS A 136 18.25 -4.48 12.37
N ASP A 137 17.97 -4.77 13.65
CA ASP A 137 18.93 -5.40 14.56
C ASP A 137 19.26 -6.83 14.07
N PRO A 138 20.55 -7.20 13.94
CA PRO A 138 20.96 -8.55 13.51
C PRO A 138 20.43 -9.69 14.39
N ALA A 139 20.08 -9.46 15.64
CA ALA A 139 19.47 -10.47 16.51
C ALA A 139 18.21 -11.09 15.90
N TRP A 140 17.48 -10.35 15.04
CA TRP A 140 16.30 -10.82 14.36
C TRP A 140 16.57 -11.94 13.33
N ASP A 141 17.79 -12.11 12.86
CA ASP A 141 18.13 -13.19 11.91
C ASP A 141 17.86 -14.58 12.49
N GLU A 142 18.06 -14.76 13.77
CA GLU A 142 17.75 -16.03 14.46
C GLU A 142 16.32 -16.04 15.02
N ILE A 143 15.87 -14.94 15.60
CA ILE A 143 14.54 -14.84 16.23
C ILE A 143 13.45 -15.14 15.22
N ILE A 144 13.52 -14.55 14.03
CA ILE A 144 12.47 -14.64 13.00
C ILE A 144 12.25 -16.08 12.49
N LYS A 145 13.28 -16.93 12.52
CA LYS A 145 13.22 -18.30 12.00
C LYS A 145 12.20 -19.17 12.73
N SER A 146 11.99 -18.93 14.03
CA SER A 146 11.07 -19.69 14.88
C SER A 146 9.91 -18.87 15.43
N LEU A 147 9.83 -17.56 15.10
CA LEU A 147 8.82 -16.68 15.66
C LEU A 147 7.44 -16.98 15.06
N ASP A 148 6.45 -17.16 15.93
CA ASP A 148 5.03 -17.07 15.54
C ASP A 148 4.63 -15.60 15.45
N LEU A 149 4.37 -15.14 14.23
CA LEU A 149 4.00 -13.75 13.95
C LEU A 149 2.56 -13.42 14.35
N THR A 150 1.72 -14.41 14.66
CA THR A 150 0.27 -14.23 14.90
C THR A 150 -0.01 -13.18 15.97
N LYS A 151 0.70 -13.26 17.11
CA LYS A 151 0.52 -12.28 18.21
C LYS A 151 0.96 -10.87 17.81
N GLY A 152 2.04 -10.75 17.04
CA GLY A 152 2.54 -9.47 16.55
C GLY A 152 1.58 -8.80 15.57
N PHE A 153 1.04 -9.58 14.64
CA PHE A 153 0.07 -9.11 13.65
C PHE A 153 -1.26 -8.73 14.30
N ARG A 154 -1.76 -9.57 15.24
CA ARG A 154 -2.96 -9.20 16.03
C ARG A 154 -2.78 -7.84 16.71
N LYS A 155 -1.66 -7.67 17.43
CA LYS A 155 -1.38 -6.41 18.10
C LYS A 155 -1.30 -5.23 17.12
N ALA A 156 -0.68 -5.41 15.93
CA ALA A 156 -0.59 -4.37 14.92
C ALA A 156 -1.97 -4.00 14.36
N LEU A 157 -2.84 -5.00 14.10
CA LEU A 157 -4.21 -4.77 13.65
C LEU A 157 -5.04 -4.07 14.73
N GLU A 158 -5.00 -4.54 15.99
CA GLU A 158 -5.70 -3.90 17.12
C GLU A 158 -5.22 -2.46 17.36
N GLN A 159 -3.93 -2.18 17.17
CA GLN A 159 -3.40 -0.83 17.30
C GLN A 159 -3.78 0.06 16.12
N GLY A 160 -3.84 -0.48 14.91
CA GLY A 160 -4.02 0.29 13.68
C GLY A 160 -5.46 0.40 13.20
N MET A 161 -6.38 -0.46 13.62
CA MET A 161 -7.81 -0.34 13.33
C MET A 161 -8.53 0.45 14.42
N TYR A 162 -9.50 1.26 14.03
CA TYR A 162 -10.42 1.91 14.96
C TYR A 162 -11.44 0.91 15.49
N HIS A 163 -12.00 0.07 14.60
CA HIS A 163 -12.97 -0.97 14.92
C HIS A 163 -12.28 -2.24 15.41
N HIS A 164 -11.76 -2.21 16.63
CA HIS A 164 -11.02 -3.32 17.25
C HIS A 164 -11.84 -4.63 17.32
N GLU A 165 -13.16 -4.55 17.41
CA GLU A 165 -14.06 -5.71 17.44
C GLU A 165 -14.05 -6.52 16.13
N ARG A 166 -13.52 -5.94 15.04
CA ARG A 166 -13.36 -6.64 13.75
C ARG A 166 -12.06 -7.42 13.65
N VAL A 167 -11.16 -7.29 14.63
CA VAL A 167 -9.89 -8.03 14.68
C VAL A 167 -10.12 -9.42 15.25
N ASP A 168 -10.75 -10.28 14.47
CA ASP A 168 -11.00 -11.68 14.80
C ASP A 168 -9.85 -12.60 14.40
N ASP A 169 -9.96 -13.90 14.71
CA ASP A 169 -8.94 -14.90 14.39
C ASP A 169 -8.83 -15.14 12.89
N GLU A 170 -9.91 -14.99 12.13
CA GLU A 170 -9.90 -15.14 10.68
C GLU A 170 -9.10 -14.02 10.02
N LEU A 171 -9.37 -12.77 10.37
CA LEU A 171 -8.65 -11.61 9.86
C LEU A 171 -7.14 -11.74 10.14
N VAL A 172 -6.78 -12.00 11.40
CA VAL A 172 -5.38 -12.18 11.80
C VAL A 172 -4.72 -13.32 11.02
N SER A 173 -5.42 -14.47 10.89
CA SER A 173 -4.93 -15.62 10.13
C SER A 173 -4.60 -15.27 8.69
N ARG A 174 -5.47 -14.51 8.02
CA ARG A 174 -5.30 -14.07 6.61
C ARG A 174 -4.11 -13.14 6.43
N TYR A 175 -3.91 -12.21 7.36
CA TYR A 175 -2.75 -11.30 7.31
C TYR A 175 -1.43 -12.02 7.58
N VAL A 176 -1.43 -13.04 8.43
CA VAL A 176 -0.22 -13.84 8.76
C VAL A 176 0.10 -14.88 7.68
N GLU A 177 -0.89 -15.37 6.94
CA GLU A 177 -0.77 -16.50 6.01
C GLU A 177 0.47 -16.40 5.10
N PRO A 178 0.78 -15.27 4.43
CA PRO A 178 1.93 -15.15 3.53
C PRO A 178 3.29 -15.30 4.23
N PHE A 179 3.30 -15.23 5.56
CA PHE A 179 4.50 -15.22 6.41
C PHE A 179 4.59 -16.41 7.38
N ARG A 180 3.74 -17.43 7.21
CA ARG A 180 3.71 -18.58 8.14
C ARG A 180 4.91 -19.49 8.03
N ASP A 181 5.37 -19.76 6.83
CA ASP A 181 6.54 -20.60 6.61
C ASP A 181 7.85 -19.82 6.83
N LEU A 182 8.97 -20.52 6.78
CA LEU A 182 10.29 -19.90 6.98
C LEU A 182 10.60 -18.88 5.89
N GLY A 183 10.28 -19.20 4.62
CA GLY A 183 10.52 -18.30 3.49
C GLY A 183 9.75 -17.00 3.62
N GLY A 184 8.48 -17.07 4.00
CA GLY A 184 7.64 -15.91 4.26
C GLY A 184 8.15 -15.07 5.42
N ARG A 185 8.54 -15.67 6.56
CA ARG A 185 9.12 -14.94 7.69
C ARG A 185 10.42 -14.21 7.33
N LEU A 186 11.29 -14.86 6.58
CA LEU A 186 12.53 -14.25 6.09
C LEU A 186 12.24 -13.12 5.09
N ALA A 187 11.24 -13.29 4.22
CA ALA A 187 10.79 -12.23 3.31
C ALA A 187 10.26 -11.01 4.10
N TYR A 188 9.41 -11.23 5.10
CA TYR A 188 8.93 -10.16 6.00
C TYR A 188 10.08 -9.36 6.60
N LEU A 189 11.12 -10.05 7.12
CA LEU A 189 12.29 -9.40 7.70
C LEU A 189 13.08 -8.60 6.65
N ARG A 190 13.27 -9.16 5.43
CA ARG A 190 13.94 -8.45 4.33
C ARG A 190 13.15 -7.22 3.88
N CYS A 191 11.82 -7.33 3.73
CA CYS A 191 10.96 -6.20 3.40
C CYS A 191 11.10 -5.07 4.43
N ALA A 192 11.03 -5.40 5.73
CA ALA A 192 11.20 -4.41 6.81
C ALA A 192 12.57 -3.72 6.76
N ARG A 193 13.63 -4.46 6.48
CA ARG A 193 15.01 -3.95 6.41
C ARG A 193 15.27 -3.12 5.15
N ALA A 194 14.54 -3.37 4.09
CA ALA A 194 14.64 -2.61 2.84
C ALA A 194 14.02 -1.21 2.94
N LEU A 195 13.21 -0.93 3.96
CA LEU A 195 12.58 0.38 4.14
C LEU A 195 13.60 1.43 4.61
N ARG A 196 13.78 2.47 3.79
CA ARG A 196 14.71 3.58 4.03
C ARG A 196 13.99 4.90 3.80
N THR A 197 13.98 5.76 4.81
CA THR A 197 13.36 7.11 4.74
C THR A 197 13.87 7.89 3.53
N GLU A 198 15.15 7.76 3.23
CA GLU A 198 15.84 8.47 2.16
C GLU A 198 15.26 8.20 0.78
N ASP A 199 14.69 7.01 0.57
CA ASP A 199 14.12 6.59 -0.74
C ASP A 199 12.98 7.52 -1.20
N LEU A 200 12.21 8.07 -0.26
CA LEU A 200 11.15 9.03 -0.56
C LEU A 200 11.55 10.46 -0.19
N LEU A 201 12.23 10.66 0.95
CA LEU A 201 12.59 11.98 1.44
C LEU A 201 13.44 12.77 0.44
N SER A 202 14.35 12.09 -0.28
CA SER A 202 15.23 12.71 -1.29
C SER A 202 14.48 13.27 -2.51
N VAL A 203 13.26 12.81 -2.75
CA VAL A 203 12.44 13.21 -3.91
C VAL A 203 11.16 13.94 -3.54
N MET A 204 10.97 14.28 -2.26
CA MET A 204 9.74 14.93 -1.77
C MET A 204 9.43 16.25 -2.48
N GLU A 205 10.44 17.05 -2.85
CA GLU A 205 10.20 18.26 -3.64
C GLU A 205 9.57 17.96 -5.00
N ASN A 206 9.90 16.83 -5.62
CA ASN A 206 9.28 16.42 -6.88
C ASN A 206 7.83 15.98 -6.66
N VAL A 207 7.54 15.28 -5.54
CA VAL A 207 6.18 14.93 -5.14
C VAL A 207 5.34 16.20 -4.91
N GLU A 208 5.87 17.18 -4.17
CA GLU A 208 5.19 18.45 -3.89
C GLU A 208 4.89 19.26 -5.17
N ARG A 209 5.69 19.08 -6.23
CA ARG A 209 5.52 19.74 -7.54
C ARG A 209 4.63 18.99 -8.52
N LEU A 210 4.09 17.82 -8.16
CA LEU A 210 3.18 17.08 -9.03
C LEU A 210 1.97 17.95 -9.40
N GLU A 211 1.67 17.99 -10.70
CA GLU A 211 0.46 18.65 -11.24
C GLU A 211 -0.69 17.64 -11.45
N ILE A 212 -0.55 16.43 -10.93
CA ILE A 212 -1.58 15.39 -10.96
C ILE A 212 -2.61 15.69 -9.86
N PRO A 213 -3.92 15.69 -10.16
CA PRO A 213 -4.95 15.77 -9.13
C PRO A 213 -4.74 14.67 -8.09
N THR A 214 -4.71 15.04 -6.82
CA THR A 214 -4.36 14.12 -5.72
C THR A 214 -5.42 14.18 -4.63
N LEU A 215 -5.97 13.03 -4.28
CA LEU A 215 -6.83 12.83 -3.11
C LEU A 215 -6.00 12.19 -2.00
N ILE A 216 -5.97 12.84 -0.85
CA ILE A 216 -5.35 12.33 0.38
C ILE A 216 -6.49 11.91 1.31
N ILE A 217 -6.51 10.65 1.76
CA ILE A 217 -7.48 10.13 2.71
C ILE A 217 -6.71 9.71 3.96
N TRP A 218 -7.22 10.08 5.13
CA TRP A 218 -6.54 9.79 6.37
C TRP A 218 -7.50 9.40 7.48
N GLY A 219 -7.19 8.31 8.18
CA GLY A 219 -7.92 7.95 9.39
C GLY A 219 -7.61 8.94 10.53
N GLU A 220 -8.65 9.52 11.14
CA GLU A 220 -8.50 10.47 12.25
C GLU A 220 -7.69 9.90 13.42
N SER A 221 -7.83 8.58 13.64
CA SER A 221 -7.19 7.85 14.72
C SER A 221 -5.97 7.02 14.29
N ASP A 222 -5.33 7.36 13.16
CA ASP A 222 -4.13 6.64 12.71
C ASP A 222 -2.99 6.76 13.73
N SER A 223 -2.62 5.62 14.31
CA SER A 223 -1.58 5.52 15.35
C SER A 223 -0.18 5.29 14.79
N PHE A 224 -0.04 5.00 13.48
CA PHE A 224 1.23 4.75 12.81
C PHE A 224 1.69 5.93 11.96
N GLN A 225 0.77 6.50 11.15
CA GLN A 225 1.04 7.67 10.32
C GLN A 225 0.22 8.85 10.85
N ARG A 226 0.89 9.80 11.50
CA ARG A 226 0.19 10.94 12.11
C ARG A 226 -0.44 11.84 11.04
N LEU A 227 -1.67 12.28 11.28
CA LEU A 227 -2.46 13.14 10.39
C LEU A 227 -1.69 14.38 9.91
N GLU A 228 -0.76 14.91 10.74
CA GLU A 228 0.05 16.10 10.38
C GLU A 228 0.83 15.93 9.07
N PHE A 229 1.19 14.69 8.68
CA PHE A 229 1.86 14.41 7.41
C PHE A 229 0.89 14.51 6.23
N GLY A 230 -0.35 14.06 6.38
CA GLY A 230 -1.41 14.27 5.40
C GLY A 230 -1.74 15.75 5.20
N GLU A 231 -1.86 16.50 6.29
CA GLU A 231 -2.03 17.94 6.24
C GLU A 231 -0.84 18.67 5.60
N ARG A 232 0.38 18.19 5.87
CA ARG A 232 1.58 18.74 5.24
C ARG A 232 1.60 18.51 3.75
N LEU A 233 1.25 17.28 3.28
CA LEU A 233 1.10 16.97 1.86
C LEU A 233 0.08 17.88 1.20
N GLN A 234 -1.12 18.03 1.78
CA GLN A 234 -2.16 18.92 1.26
C GLN A 234 -1.68 20.36 1.11
N ARG A 235 -0.99 20.87 2.13
CA ARG A 235 -0.47 22.27 2.10
C ARG A 235 0.62 22.47 1.05
N ARG A 236 1.39 21.44 0.71
CA ARG A 236 2.57 21.54 -0.15
C ARG A 236 2.28 21.17 -1.60
N MET A 237 1.33 20.29 -1.86
CA MET A 237 0.91 19.88 -3.21
C MET A 237 -0.20 20.79 -3.73
N ARG A 238 -0.04 21.32 -4.95
CA ARG A 238 -0.97 22.33 -5.50
C ARG A 238 -2.38 21.81 -5.81
N LYS A 239 -2.49 20.54 -6.17
CA LYS A 239 -3.73 19.91 -6.60
C LYS A 239 -4.16 18.78 -5.66
N ALA A 240 -3.83 18.91 -4.37
CA ALA A 240 -4.20 17.94 -3.36
C ALA A 240 -5.39 18.43 -2.52
N GLU A 241 -6.32 17.53 -2.30
CA GLU A 241 -7.38 17.67 -1.30
C GLU A 241 -7.20 16.60 -0.22
N LEU A 242 -7.56 16.92 1.02
CA LEU A 242 -7.48 16.01 2.16
C LEU A 242 -8.87 15.74 2.71
N VAL A 243 -9.20 14.46 2.84
CA VAL A 243 -10.39 13.97 3.54
C VAL A 243 -9.93 13.22 4.77
N VAL A 244 -10.37 13.64 5.95
CA VAL A 244 -10.12 12.95 7.20
C VAL A 244 -11.36 12.14 7.56
N LEU A 245 -11.19 10.83 7.73
CA LEU A 245 -12.29 9.92 8.05
C LEU A 245 -12.38 9.74 9.57
N PRO A 246 -13.50 10.14 10.19
CA PRO A 246 -13.75 9.82 11.59
C PRO A 246 -13.95 8.31 11.75
N GLU A 247 -13.70 7.81 12.97
CA GLU A 247 -13.83 6.39 13.28
C GLU A 247 -13.04 5.48 12.34
N ALA A 248 -11.84 5.92 11.95
CA ALA A 248 -10.89 5.17 11.13
C ALA A 248 -9.49 5.32 11.71
N GLY A 249 -8.77 4.21 11.75
CA GLY A 249 -7.36 4.14 12.12
C GLY A 249 -6.45 4.09 10.91
N HIS A 250 -5.29 3.46 11.05
CA HIS A 250 -4.33 3.26 9.95
C HIS A 250 -4.84 2.32 8.85
N TYR A 251 -5.58 1.27 9.24
CA TYR A 251 -6.17 0.35 8.26
C TYR A 251 -7.54 0.85 7.78
N THR A 252 -7.57 2.07 7.24
CA THR A 252 -8.82 2.71 6.76
C THR A 252 -9.62 1.82 5.81
N PRO A 253 -9.01 1.03 4.89
CA PRO A 253 -9.77 0.11 4.03
C PRO A 253 -10.46 -1.02 4.80
N GLU A 254 -10.03 -1.34 6.03
CA GLU A 254 -10.72 -2.27 6.94
C GLU A 254 -11.81 -1.59 7.76
N ASP A 255 -11.56 -0.36 8.19
CA ASP A 255 -12.50 0.39 9.01
C ASP A 255 -13.67 0.96 8.18
N ARG A 256 -13.38 1.58 7.02
CA ARG A 256 -14.34 2.37 6.23
C ARG A 256 -14.26 2.04 4.72
N PRO A 257 -14.40 0.76 4.31
CA PRO A 257 -14.21 0.35 2.91
C PRO A 257 -15.22 0.97 1.95
N GLU A 258 -16.46 1.20 2.39
CA GLU A 258 -17.51 1.82 1.59
C GLU A 258 -17.16 3.28 1.28
N GLU A 259 -16.77 4.06 2.30
CA GLU A 259 -16.37 5.46 2.12
C GLU A 259 -15.10 5.60 1.29
N ILE A 260 -14.14 4.67 1.42
CA ILE A 260 -12.95 4.64 0.57
C ILE A 260 -13.35 4.45 -0.89
N ALA A 261 -14.24 3.51 -1.18
CA ALA A 261 -14.71 3.27 -2.55
C ALA A 261 -15.48 4.48 -3.11
N ASP A 262 -16.38 5.07 -2.34
CA ASP A 262 -17.16 6.25 -2.73
C ASP A 262 -16.27 7.46 -2.99
N LEU A 263 -15.27 7.71 -2.15
CA LEU A 263 -14.30 8.80 -2.32
C LEU A 263 -13.46 8.61 -3.58
N ILE A 264 -12.96 7.39 -3.84
CA ILE A 264 -12.21 7.08 -5.06
C ILE A 264 -13.11 7.28 -6.28
N GLU A 265 -14.34 6.75 -6.27
CA GLU A 265 -15.27 6.88 -7.37
C GLU A 265 -15.62 8.34 -7.68
N GLY A 266 -16.00 9.12 -6.67
CA GLY A 266 -16.33 10.55 -6.82
C GLY A 266 -15.13 11.37 -7.30
N PHE A 267 -13.92 11.02 -6.84
CA PHE A 267 -12.70 11.70 -7.29
C PHE A 267 -12.34 11.37 -8.74
N VAL A 268 -12.63 10.16 -9.22
CA VAL A 268 -12.37 9.76 -10.61
C VAL A 268 -13.42 10.33 -11.56
N ASN A 269 -14.70 10.35 -11.15
CA ASN A 269 -15.84 10.80 -11.94
C ASN A 269 -16.55 11.98 -11.27
N PRO A 270 -15.98 13.19 -11.24
CA PRO A 270 -16.54 14.32 -10.51
C PRO A 270 -17.88 14.83 -11.09
N ASP A 271 -18.27 14.39 -12.28
CA ASP A 271 -19.47 14.84 -12.99
C ASP A 271 -20.67 13.85 -12.90
N VAL A 272 -20.56 12.81 -12.06
CA VAL A 272 -21.62 11.79 -11.91
C VAL A 272 -22.40 11.95 -10.61
#